data_4d0fc911b104d69fa81b18553ede65e3
#
_entry.id   4d0fc911b104d69fa81b18553ede65e3
#
_cell.length_a   1.000
_cell.length_b   1.000
_cell.length_c   1.000
_cell.angle_alpha   90.00
_cell.angle_beta   90.00
_cell.angle_gamma   90.00
#
_symmetry.space_group_name_H-M   'P 1'
#
loop_
_entity.id
_entity.type
_entity.pdbx_description
1 polymer ?
#
loop_
_entity_poly.entity_id
_entity_poly.type
_entity_poly.pdbx_seq_one_letter_code
_entity_poly.pdbx_strand_id
1 'polypeptide(L)'
;MHLEQIVSILAFFCNNCKENQIGYCYTLNGREEIELTWLDHMNHAIEYIEAHLQDKMDYEKIAQAACCSVYHFQRMFTFITNITLSEYVRRRKMTVAAFELQNSDIKIIDLALKYGYDSPESFTRAFQLLHGITPTSARRLGASIKAYPRISFQITIKGDSEMNYKIVQKEAFQVYGIERIFDTKDGEHLKTVPGFWSDIQNNGGYEKLLKSANYPGSLNAVCGYRELPGTKFPYMICTLKTSLSDVTGYTVLDIPAATWAVFVNEPHTIDETSIETQKLNSRIYTDWLPTSNYELISGYEFEMYYYNTITGKYYEEAWCRVAPKLDK
;
A
#
# COMPACT_ATOMS: atom_id res chain seq x y z
N MET A 1 -9.82 4.47 -32.98
CA MET A 1 -10.48 3.15 -33.03
C MET A 1 -9.75 2.07 -32.18
N HIS A 2 -8.65 2.39 -31.48
CA HIS A 2 -7.92 1.41 -30.64
C HIS A 2 -8.07 1.58 -29.13
N LEU A 3 -8.41 2.75 -28.62
CA LEU A 3 -8.56 3.01 -27.19
C LEU A 3 -9.89 2.50 -26.61
N GLU A 4 -10.97 2.58 -27.34
CA GLU A 4 -12.28 2.07 -26.89
C GLU A 4 -12.34 0.54 -26.79
N GLN A 5 -11.59 -0.18 -27.63
CA GLN A 5 -11.49 -1.63 -27.53
C GLN A 5 -10.69 -2.10 -26.31
N ILE A 6 -9.65 -1.37 -25.92
CA ILE A 6 -8.86 -1.69 -24.72
C ILE A 6 -9.67 -1.46 -23.44
N VAL A 7 -10.46 -0.39 -23.38
CA VAL A 7 -11.33 -0.11 -22.22
C VAL A 7 -12.47 -1.13 -22.12
N SER A 8 -13.04 -1.58 -23.23
CA SER A 8 -14.08 -2.61 -23.25
C SER A 8 -13.54 -3.99 -22.84
N ILE A 9 -12.30 -4.32 -23.19
CA ILE A 9 -11.64 -5.56 -22.81
C ILE A 9 -11.34 -5.55 -21.28
N LEU A 10 -10.84 -4.45 -20.73
CA LEU A 10 -10.59 -4.32 -19.30
C LEU A 10 -11.87 -4.44 -18.45
N ALA A 11 -13.01 -3.91 -18.92
CA ALA A 11 -14.28 -3.99 -18.21
C ALA A 11 -14.89 -5.41 -18.20
N PHE A 12 -14.65 -6.20 -19.24
CA PHE A 12 -15.16 -7.58 -19.35
C PHE A 12 -14.40 -8.54 -18.43
N PHE A 13 -13.10 -8.32 -18.21
CA PHE A 13 -12.25 -9.19 -17.38
C PHE A 13 -12.38 -8.94 -15.89
N CYS A 14 -12.71 -7.72 -15.47
CA CYS A 14 -12.86 -7.40 -14.05
C CYS A 14 -14.06 -8.08 -13.38
N ASN A 15 -15.09 -8.48 -14.14
CA ASN A 15 -16.23 -9.24 -13.61
C ASN A 15 -15.90 -10.72 -13.34
N ASN A 16 -14.86 -11.27 -13.96
CA ASN A 16 -14.43 -12.67 -13.76
C ASN A 16 -13.34 -12.82 -12.65
N CYS A 17 -12.68 -11.73 -12.24
CA CYS A 17 -11.73 -11.77 -11.12
C CYS A 17 -12.38 -12.03 -9.76
N LYS A 18 -13.72 -11.99 -9.65
CA LYS A 18 -14.43 -12.23 -8.38
C LYS A 18 -14.47 -13.70 -7.93
N GLU A 19 -14.19 -14.64 -8.82
CA GLU A 19 -14.25 -16.07 -8.47
C GLU A 19 -12.89 -16.76 -8.31
N ASN A 20 -11.79 -16.15 -8.79
CA ASN A 20 -10.45 -16.69 -8.59
C ASN A 20 -9.56 -15.63 -7.93
N GLN A 21 -9.24 -15.84 -6.65
CA GLN A 21 -8.33 -15.01 -5.84
C GLN A 21 -6.86 -15.03 -6.33
N ILE A 22 -6.63 -15.46 -7.54
CA ILE A 22 -5.31 -15.57 -8.19
C ILE A 22 -5.31 -14.58 -9.34
N GLY A 23 -4.36 -13.63 -9.31
CA GLY A 23 -4.29 -12.48 -10.23
C GLY A 23 -3.95 -12.83 -11.68
N TYR A 24 -4.83 -13.57 -12.38
CA TYR A 24 -4.70 -13.79 -13.82
C TYR A 24 -5.53 -12.77 -14.59
N CYS A 25 -4.86 -11.93 -15.36
CA CYS A 25 -5.48 -11.13 -16.40
C CYS A 25 -5.25 -11.83 -17.75
N TYR A 26 -6.30 -12.49 -18.29
CA TYR A 26 -6.21 -13.19 -19.58
C TYR A 26 -6.45 -12.23 -20.74
N THR A 27 -5.61 -12.23 -21.75
CA THR A 27 -5.90 -11.62 -23.05
C THR A 27 -6.37 -12.70 -24.03
N LEU A 28 -7.61 -12.58 -24.50
CA LEU A 28 -8.20 -13.46 -25.52
C LEU A 28 -7.68 -13.06 -26.91
N ASN A 29 -6.57 -13.62 -27.34
CA ASN A 29 -6.24 -13.75 -28.77
C ASN A 29 -5.12 -14.78 -28.95
N GLY A 30 -5.41 -16.05 -28.89
CA GLY A 30 -4.72 -17.18 -29.52
C GLY A 30 -3.19 -17.16 -29.75
N ARG A 31 -2.44 -16.33 -29.02
CA ARG A 31 -0.97 -16.22 -29.03
C ARG A 31 -0.52 -16.19 -27.59
N GLU A 32 0.46 -16.99 -27.25
CA GLU A 32 1.18 -17.17 -26.01
C GLU A 32 0.66 -16.31 -24.84
N GLU A 33 0.09 -16.95 -23.82
CA GLU A 33 -0.31 -16.30 -22.56
C GLU A 33 0.94 -15.67 -21.94
N ILE A 34 1.07 -14.35 -22.06
CA ILE A 34 2.11 -13.61 -21.34
C ILE A 34 1.60 -13.47 -19.91
N GLU A 35 2.13 -14.25 -19.01
CA GLU A 35 1.90 -14.08 -17.58
C GLU A 35 2.49 -12.73 -17.15
N LEU A 36 1.60 -11.78 -16.78
CA LEU A 36 2.03 -10.48 -16.27
C LEU A 36 2.62 -10.64 -14.88
N THR A 37 3.83 -10.15 -14.70
CA THR A 37 4.48 -10.14 -13.40
C THR A 37 3.86 -9.08 -12.49
N TRP A 38 4.07 -9.21 -11.19
CA TRP A 38 3.71 -8.16 -10.22
C TRP A 38 4.21 -6.76 -10.67
N LEU A 39 5.40 -6.71 -11.26
CA LEU A 39 6.00 -5.46 -11.75
C LEU A 39 5.21 -4.85 -12.91
N ASP A 40 4.70 -5.70 -13.80
CA ASP A 40 3.85 -5.27 -14.92
C ASP A 40 2.55 -4.68 -14.40
N HIS A 41 1.92 -5.33 -13.43
CA HIS A 41 0.71 -4.82 -12.78
C HIS A 41 0.94 -3.45 -12.13
N MET A 42 2.07 -3.27 -11.44
CA MET A 42 2.45 -1.97 -10.87
C MET A 42 2.62 -0.90 -11.94
N ASN A 43 3.28 -1.24 -13.06
CA ASN A 43 3.45 -0.31 -14.18
C ASN A 43 2.13 0.02 -14.88
N HIS A 44 1.22 -0.94 -15.04
CA HIS A 44 -0.13 -0.71 -15.58
C HIS A 44 -0.94 0.27 -14.71
N ALA A 45 -0.82 0.16 -13.39
CA ALA A 45 -1.45 1.12 -12.48
C ALA A 45 -0.90 2.55 -12.68
N ILE A 46 0.43 2.68 -12.86
CA ILE A 46 1.05 3.98 -13.18
C ILE A 46 0.58 4.48 -14.56
N GLU A 47 0.47 3.60 -15.56
CA GLU A 47 -0.07 3.98 -16.89
C GLU A 47 -1.48 4.52 -16.78
N TYR A 48 -2.34 3.84 -16.02
CA TYR A 48 -3.69 4.31 -15.78
C TYR A 48 -3.70 5.71 -15.13
N ILE A 49 -2.90 5.94 -14.09
CA ILE A 49 -2.79 7.24 -13.42
C ILE A 49 -2.37 8.32 -14.40
N GLU A 50 -1.31 8.08 -15.18
CA GLU A 50 -0.78 9.08 -16.12
C GLU A 50 -1.77 9.42 -17.25
N ALA A 51 -2.55 8.44 -17.70
CA ALA A 51 -3.59 8.64 -18.72
C ALA A 51 -4.79 9.46 -18.19
N HIS A 52 -5.03 9.48 -16.86
CA HIS A 52 -6.20 10.09 -16.23
C HIS A 52 -5.84 11.28 -15.31
N LEU A 53 -4.67 11.91 -15.50
CA LEU A 53 -4.26 13.05 -14.68
C LEU A 53 -5.21 14.26 -14.77
N GLN A 54 -5.99 14.38 -15.84
CA GLN A 54 -6.96 15.45 -16.02
C GLN A 54 -8.33 15.14 -15.41
N ASP A 55 -8.57 13.87 -15.08
CA ASP A 55 -9.84 13.39 -14.53
C ASP A 55 -9.84 13.43 -13.00
N LYS A 56 -11.04 13.21 -12.43
CA LYS A 56 -11.14 12.82 -11.02
C LYS A 56 -10.53 11.42 -10.87
N MET A 57 -9.49 11.32 -10.03
CA MET A 57 -8.76 10.06 -9.84
C MET A 57 -9.67 8.98 -9.26
N ASP A 58 -9.74 7.84 -9.95
CA ASP A 58 -10.49 6.66 -9.54
C ASP A 58 -9.52 5.62 -8.95
N TYR A 59 -9.43 5.60 -7.63
CA TYR A 59 -8.52 4.70 -6.91
C TYR A 59 -8.87 3.23 -7.04
N GLU A 60 -10.17 2.91 -7.27
CA GLU A 60 -10.61 1.54 -7.51
C GLU A 60 -10.05 1.00 -8.84
N LYS A 61 -10.11 1.80 -9.89
CA LYS A 61 -9.54 1.42 -11.19
C LYS A 61 -8.02 1.32 -11.18
N ILE A 62 -7.34 2.16 -10.41
CA ILE A 62 -5.90 2.05 -10.20
C ILE A 62 -5.56 0.71 -9.55
N ALA A 63 -6.26 0.36 -8.49
CA ALA A 63 -6.05 -0.89 -7.76
C ALA A 63 -6.40 -2.11 -8.62
N GLN A 64 -7.46 -2.03 -9.42
CA GLN A 64 -7.82 -3.06 -10.41
C GLN A 64 -6.70 -3.27 -11.43
N ALA A 65 -6.10 -2.19 -11.96
CA ALA A 65 -4.95 -2.29 -12.87
C ALA A 65 -3.73 -2.95 -12.23
N ALA A 66 -3.59 -2.80 -10.90
CA ALA A 66 -2.55 -3.45 -10.10
C ALA A 66 -2.96 -4.85 -9.60
N CYS A 67 -4.15 -5.36 -9.96
CA CYS A 67 -4.71 -6.65 -9.50
C CYS A 67 -4.73 -6.81 -7.98
N CYS A 68 -5.01 -5.74 -7.22
CA CYS A 68 -5.08 -5.77 -5.77
C CYS A 68 -6.15 -4.82 -5.21
N SER A 69 -6.36 -4.82 -3.89
CA SER A 69 -7.26 -3.86 -3.26
C SER A 69 -6.67 -2.45 -3.21
N VAL A 70 -7.53 -1.42 -3.10
CA VAL A 70 -7.10 0.00 -2.99
C VAL A 70 -6.13 0.18 -1.83
N TYR A 71 -6.46 -0.38 -0.67
CA TYR A 71 -5.60 -0.34 0.52
C TYR A 71 -4.22 -0.93 0.24
N HIS A 72 -4.19 -2.15 -0.32
CA HIS A 72 -2.93 -2.85 -0.58
C HIS A 72 -2.05 -2.08 -1.58
N PHE A 73 -2.65 -1.58 -2.68
CA PHE A 73 -1.92 -0.77 -3.65
C PHE A 73 -1.32 0.49 -3.03
N GLN A 74 -2.10 1.26 -2.28
CA GLN A 74 -1.64 2.51 -1.68
C GLN A 74 -0.54 2.28 -0.63
N ARG A 75 -0.67 1.23 0.17
CA ARG A 75 0.34 0.84 1.16
C ARG A 75 1.65 0.42 0.48
N MET A 76 1.57 -0.50 -0.46
CA MET A 76 2.69 -0.99 -1.25
C MET A 76 3.38 0.15 -2.01
N PHE A 77 2.61 1.00 -2.69
CA PHE A 77 3.13 2.17 -3.39
C PHE A 77 3.93 3.07 -2.44
N THR A 78 3.38 3.34 -1.25
CA THR A 78 4.04 4.19 -0.25
C THR A 78 5.35 3.56 0.27
N PHE A 79 5.38 2.27 0.53
CA PHE A 79 6.59 1.57 0.97
C PHE A 79 7.71 1.58 -0.08
N ILE A 80 7.35 1.45 -1.35
CA ILE A 80 8.34 1.41 -2.45
C ILE A 80 8.85 2.82 -2.78
N THR A 81 7.97 3.82 -2.80
CA THR A 81 8.28 5.15 -3.32
C THR A 81 8.60 6.19 -2.24
N ASN A 82 8.32 5.88 -0.97
CA ASN A 82 8.39 6.79 0.19
C ASN A 82 7.52 8.05 0.06
N ILE A 83 6.53 8.03 -0.85
CA ILE A 83 5.52 9.07 -0.97
C ILE A 83 4.13 8.43 -1.09
N THR A 84 3.08 9.14 -0.68
CA THR A 84 1.73 8.64 -0.85
C THR A 84 1.28 8.71 -2.32
N LEU A 85 0.33 7.87 -2.70
CA LEU A 85 -0.23 7.86 -4.05
C LEU A 85 -0.87 9.21 -4.41
N SER A 86 -1.60 9.84 -3.47
CA SER A 86 -2.20 11.17 -3.65
C SER A 86 -1.14 12.26 -3.86
N GLU A 87 -0.02 12.18 -3.13
CA GLU A 87 1.10 13.10 -3.33
C GLU A 87 1.74 12.91 -4.71
N TYR A 88 1.93 11.67 -5.17
CA TYR A 88 2.40 11.39 -6.52
C TYR A 88 1.48 12.00 -7.57
N VAL A 89 0.18 11.71 -7.50
CA VAL A 89 -0.83 12.26 -8.43
C VAL A 89 -0.79 13.78 -8.43
N ARG A 90 -0.75 14.42 -7.25
CA ARG A 90 -0.66 15.87 -7.12
C ARG A 90 0.58 16.45 -7.80
N ARG A 91 1.76 15.84 -7.56
CA ARG A 91 3.03 16.25 -8.18
C ARG A 91 2.98 16.14 -9.70
N ARG A 92 2.42 15.04 -10.22
CA ARG A 92 2.28 14.82 -11.65
C ARG A 92 1.33 15.82 -12.30
N LYS A 93 0.13 16.03 -11.72
CA LYS A 93 -0.84 17.04 -12.17
C LYS A 93 -0.21 18.42 -12.27
N MET A 94 0.48 18.86 -11.23
CA MET A 94 1.14 20.18 -11.21
C MET A 94 2.27 20.26 -12.24
N THR A 95 3.05 19.21 -12.41
CA THR A 95 4.13 19.20 -13.42
C THR A 95 3.58 19.32 -14.83
N VAL A 96 2.55 18.54 -15.18
CA VAL A 96 1.95 18.58 -16.52
C VAL A 96 1.23 19.91 -16.75
N ALA A 97 0.54 20.44 -15.73
CA ALA A 97 -0.08 21.77 -15.78
C ALA A 97 0.94 22.89 -16.01
N ALA A 98 2.12 22.79 -15.39
CA ALA A 98 3.18 23.77 -15.58
C ALA A 98 3.73 23.75 -17.02
N PHE A 99 3.93 22.57 -17.60
CA PHE A 99 4.32 22.44 -19.02
C PHE A 99 3.25 23.00 -19.95
N GLU A 100 1.97 22.76 -19.67
CA GLU A 100 0.89 23.28 -20.49
C GLU A 100 0.82 24.83 -20.41
N LEU A 101 1.04 25.41 -19.22
CA LEU A 101 1.13 26.87 -19.05
C LEU A 101 2.26 27.51 -19.88
N GLN A 102 3.39 26.85 -20.00
CA GLN A 102 4.55 27.34 -20.75
C GLN A 102 4.37 27.22 -22.26
N ASN A 103 3.51 26.30 -22.72
CA ASN A 103 3.34 25.98 -24.13
C ASN A 103 1.97 26.38 -24.71
N SER A 104 1.12 27.09 -23.94
CA SER A 104 -0.21 27.51 -24.39
C SER A 104 -0.66 28.78 -23.70
N ASP A 105 -1.68 29.43 -24.28
CA ASP A 105 -2.35 30.61 -23.72
C ASP A 105 -3.59 30.24 -22.85
N ILE A 106 -3.69 29.01 -22.38
CA ILE A 106 -4.81 28.54 -21.58
C ILE A 106 -4.99 29.40 -20.35
N LYS A 107 -6.23 29.82 -20.05
CA LYS A 107 -6.52 30.61 -18.86
C LYS A 107 -6.30 29.80 -17.59
N ILE A 108 -5.84 30.44 -16.52
CA ILE A 108 -5.57 29.74 -15.23
C ILE A 108 -6.83 29.08 -14.68
N ILE A 109 -8.00 29.69 -14.88
CA ILE A 109 -9.28 29.11 -14.47
C ILE A 109 -9.58 27.80 -15.23
N ASP A 110 -9.37 27.79 -16.55
CA ASP A 110 -9.63 26.62 -17.38
C ASP A 110 -8.64 25.49 -17.07
N LEU A 111 -7.39 25.86 -16.81
CA LEU A 111 -6.36 24.91 -16.39
C LEU A 111 -6.66 24.31 -15.00
N ALA A 112 -7.13 25.12 -14.06
CA ALA A 112 -7.52 24.64 -12.73
C ALA A 112 -8.64 23.60 -12.83
N LEU A 113 -9.70 23.90 -13.59
CA LEU A 113 -10.81 22.98 -13.82
C LEU A 113 -10.34 21.70 -14.52
N LYS A 114 -9.49 21.81 -15.54
CA LYS A 114 -8.92 20.69 -16.29
C LYS A 114 -8.18 19.70 -15.40
N TYR A 115 -7.47 20.17 -14.37
CA TYR A 115 -6.74 19.31 -13.44
C TYR A 115 -7.51 18.98 -12.16
N GLY A 116 -8.84 19.25 -12.15
CA GLY A 116 -9.75 18.82 -11.10
C GLY A 116 -9.73 19.67 -9.85
N TYR A 117 -9.40 20.96 -9.97
CA TYR A 117 -9.49 21.93 -8.89
C TYR A 117 -10.80 22.73 -8.99
N ASP A 118 -11.49 22.87 -7.86
CA ASP A 118 -12.78 23.56 -7.79
C ASP A 118 -12.65 25.10 -7.96
N SER A 119 -11.45 25.64 -7.78
CA SER A 119 -11.21 27.08 -7.96
C SER A 119 -9.78 27.40 -8.41
N PRO A 120 -9.58 28.53 -9.12
CA PRO A 120 -8.25 29.02 -9.49
C PRO A 120 -7.36 29.30 -8.28
N GLU A 121 -7.95 29.68 -7.14
CA GLU A 121 -7.22 29.99 -5.90
C GLU A 121 -6.65 28.70 -5.27
N SER A 122 -7.43 27.60 -5.23
CA SER A 122 -6.97 26.31 -4.73
C SER A 122 -5.87 25.74 -5.62
N PHE A 123 -6.03 25.84 -6.94
CA PHE A 123 -4.98 25.47 -7.91
C PHE A 123 -3.72 26.31 -7.72
N THR A 124 -3.85 27.64 -7.62
CA THR A 124 -2.71 28.55 -7.47
C THR A 124 -1.92 28.24 -6.19
N ARG A 125 -2.60 27.95 -5.08
CA ARG A 125 -1.94 27.55 -3.82
C ARG A 125 -1.18 26.24 -3.97
N ALA A 126 -1.80 25.21 -4.57
CA ALA A 126 -1.16 23.92 -4.79
C ALA A 126 0.04 24.05 -5.75
N PHE A 127 -0.11 24.83 -6.81
CA PHE A 127 0.94 25.11 -7.79
C PHE A 127 2.13 25.83 -7.14
N GLN A 128 1.85 26.90 -6.38
CA GLN A 128 2.88 27.68 -5.71
C GLN A 128 3.60 26.88 -4.61
N LEU A 129 2.88 26.03 -3.87
CA LEU A 129 3.48 25.14 -2.88
C LEU A 129 4.50 24.21 -3.52
N LEU A 130 4.22 23.70 -4.73
CA LEU A 130 5.09 22.75 -5.43
C LEU A 130 6.26 23.45 -6.15
N HIS A 131 5.94 24.46 -6.97
CA HIS A 131 6.91 25.08 -7.85
C HIS A 131 7.66 26.27 -7.22
N GLY A 132 7.14 26.84 -6.11
CA GLY A 132 7.69 28.04 -5.46
C GLY A 132 7.32 29.35 -6.15
N ILE A 133 6.61 29.29 -7.28
CA ILE A 133 6.17 30.46 -8.07
C ILE A 133 4.68 30.33 -8.44
N THR A 134 4.05 31.47 -8.76
CA THR A 134 2.64 31.45 -9.19
C THR A 134 2.50 30.91 -10.62
N PRO A 135 1.30 30.41 -10.99
CA PRO A 135 1.02 29.98 -12.38
C PRO A 135 1.27 31.10 -13.39
N THR A 136 0.90 32.35 -13.07
CA THR A 136 1.15 33.50 -13.92
C THR A 136 2.64 33.77 -14.14
N SER A 137 3.46 33.59 -13.10
CA SER A 137 4.92 33.70 -13.20
C SER A 137 5.54 32.57 -13.99
N ALA A 138 5.01 31.33 -13.85
CA ALA A 138 5.49 30.16 -14.57
C ALA A 138 5.30 30.24 -16.09
N ARG A 139 4.33 31.02 -16.56
CA ARG A 139 4.08 31.26 -18.00
C ARG A 139 5.18 32.07 -18.68
N ARG A 140 5.96 32.82 -17.92
CA ARG A 140 7.01 33.67 -18.51
C ARG A 140 8.12 32.84 -19.11
N LEU A 141 8.61 33.24 -20.27
CA LEU A 141 9.75 32.59 -20.90
C LEU A 141 10.95 32.54 -19.94
N GLY A 142 11.55 31.36 -19.80
CA GLY A 142 12.69 31.15 -18.90
C GLY A 142 12.34 30.96 -17.42
N ALA A 143 11.05 30.91 -17.07
CA ALA A 143 10.63 30.61 -15.69
C ALA A 143 11.08 29.18 -15.30
N SER A 144 11.75 29.08 -14.15
CA SER A 144 12.13 27.79 -13.59
C SER A 144 10.96 27.14 -12.88
N ILE A 145 10.66 25.88 -13.23
CA ILE A 145 9.64 25.05 -12.61
C ILE A 145 10.26 23.75 -12.07
N LYS A 146 9.69 23.21 -11.00
CA LYS A 146 10.05 21.90 -10.51
C LYS A 146 9.25 20.84 -11.30
N ALA A 147 9.95 19.90 -11.94
CA ALA A 147 9.30 18.80 -12.64
C ALA A 147 9.49 17.51 -11.86
N TYR A 148 8.42 16.78 -11.67
CA TYR A 148 8.43 15.44 -11.08
C TYR A 148 8.17 14.43 -12.21
N PRO A 149 9.18 13.62 -12.60
CA PRO A 149 9.03 12.65 -13.69
C PRO A 149 8.01 11.58 -13.33
N ARG A 150 7.48 10.93 -14.37
CA ARG A 150 6.67 9.72 -14.20
C ARG A 150 7.53 8.65 -13.52
N ILE A 151 6.93 7.96 -12.53
CA ILE A 151 7.52 6.76 -11.93
C ILE A 151 7.37 5.58 -12.91
N SER A 152 8.40 4.75 -12.99
CA SER A 152 8.33 3.41 -13.55
C SER A 152 8.98 2.43 -12.59
N PHE A 153 8.36 1.28 -12.40
CA PHE A 153 8.91 0.23 -11.57
C PHE A 153 9.82 -0.66 -12.42
N GLN A 154 11.04 -0.87 -11.95
CA GLN A 154 12.05 -1.69 -12.60
C GLN A 154 12.75 -2.57 -11.57
N ILE A 155 13.14 -3.76 -11.95
CA ILE A 155 13.95 -4.63 -11.09
C ILE A 155 15.37 -4.07 -11.09
N THR A 156 15.87 -3.72 -9.91
CA THR A 156 17.28 -3.44 -9.70
C THR A 156 17.85 -4.58 -8.86
N ILE A 157 18.79 -5.32 -9.40
CA ILE A 157 19.47 -6.39 -8.65
C ILE A 157 20.42 -5.71 -7.65
N LYS A 158 20.07 -5.79 -6.36
CA LYS A 158 20.92 -5.40 -5.24
C LYS A 158 21.25 -6.68 -4.49
N GLY A 159 22.48 -7.09 -4.46
CA GLY A 159 22.93 -8.32 -3.81
C GLY A 159 23.80 -8.07 -2.56
N ASP A 160 23.73 -6.87 -1.99
CA ASP A 160 24.64 -6.40 -0.96
C ASP A 160 24.12 -6.56 0.49
N SER A 161 22.84 -6.90 0.68
CA SER A 161 22.30 -7.11 2.03
C SER A 161 21.45 -8.37 2.13
N GLU A 162 21.77 -9.22 3.07
CA GLU A 162 21.02 -10.43 3.41
C GLU A 162 19.63 -10.08 3.91
N MET A 163 18.63 -10.90 3.54
CA MET A 163 17.26 -10.82 4.04
C MET A 163 16.88 -12.14 4.71
N ASN A 164 16.61 -12.07 5.98
CA ASN A 164 16.19 -13.24 6.76
C ASN A 164 14.70 -13.47 6.58
N TYR A 165 14.32 -14.58 5.93
CA TYR A 165 12.94 -14.99 5.81
C TYR A 165 12.81 -16.53 5.86
N LYS A 166 11.60 -16.99 6.16
CA LYS A 166 11.23 -18.40 6.12
C LYS A 166 9.84 -18.56 5.52
N ILE A 167 9.62 -19.66 4.80
CA ILE A 167 8.28 -20.04 4.34
C ILE A 167 7.74 -21.08 5.32
N VAL A 168 6.55 -20.82 5.86
CA VAL A 168 5.91 -21.70 6.84
C VAL A 168 4.45 -21.95 6.48
N GLN A 169 4.00 -23.19 6.67
CA GLN A 169 2.59 -23.52 6.64
C GLN A 169 2.03 -23.42 8.06
N LYS A 170 0.89 -22.77 8.22
CA LYS A 170 0.16 -22.65 9.48
C LYS A 170 -1.23 -23.20 9.29
N GLU A 171 -1.64 -24.05 10.23
CA GLU A 171 -3.04 -24.43 10.39
C GLU A 171 -3.89 -23.20 10.73
N ALA A 172 -5.21 -23.34 10.57
CA ALA A 172 -6.14 -22.29 10.98
C ALA A 172 -6.00 -21.97 12.47
N PHE A 173 -5.99 -20.71 12.82
CA PHE A 173 -5.89 -20.25 14.20
C PHE A 173 -6.77 -19.03 14.43
N GLN A 174 -6.94 -18.62 15.66
CA GLN A 174 -7.71 -17.44 16.02
C GLN A 174 -6.84 -16.40 16.71
N VAL A 175 -7.12 -15.13 16.41
CA VAL A 175 -6.63 -13.99 17.19
C VAL A 175 -7.83 -13.21 17.71
N TYR A 176 -7.62 -12.40 18.72
CA TYR A 176 -8.65 -11.48 19.21
C TYR A 176 -8.00 -10.20 19.72
N GLY A 177 -8.78 -9.12 19.71
CA GLY A 177 -8.24 -7.85 20.12
C GLY A 177 -9.15 -6.66 19.92
N ILE A 178 -8.53 -5.50 19.81
CA ILE A 178 -9.19 -4.21 19.66
C ILE A 178 -9.03 -3.76 18.22
N GLU A 179 -10.14 -3.64 17.50
CA GLU A 179 -10.17 -3.21 16.10
C GLU A 179 -10.39 -1.71 15.98
N ARG A 180 -9.72 -1.09 15.00
CA ARG A 180 -10.04 0.24 14.51
C ARG A 180 -9.96 0.26 12.99
N ILE A 181 -10.82 1.05 12.35
CA ILE A 181 -10.78 1.28 10.90
C ILE A 181 -9.92 2.50 10.62
N PHE A 182 -9.00 2.36 9.69
CA PHE A 182 -8.10 3.42 9.25
C PHE A 182 -8.33 3.75 7.77
N ASP A 183 -7.77 4.87 7.33
CA ASP A 183 -7.84 5.35 5.97
C ASP A 183 -6.42 5.56 5.41
N THR A 184 -6.15 5.04 4.22
CA THR A 184 -4.87 5.25 3.53
C THR A 184 -4.83 6.55 2.76
N LYS A 185 -5.98 7.26 2.67
CA LYS A 185 -6.08 8.55 1.98
C LYS A 185 -5.04 9.52 2.54
N ASP A 186 -4.31 10.15 1.62
CA ASP A 186 -3.25 11.13 1.92
C ASP A 186 -2.18 10.65 2.92
N GLY A 187 -2.10 9.32 3.16
CA GLY A 187 -1.15 8.72 4.10
C GLY A 187 -1.49 8.93 5.57
N GLU A 188 -2.74 9.27 5.90
CA GLU A 188 -3.17 9.50 7.29
C GLU A 188 -2.86 8.33 8.22
N HIS A 189 -2.95 7.10 7.72
CA HIS A 189 -2.66 5.88 8.50
C HIS A 189 -1.22 5.86 9.05
N LEU A 190 -0.25 6.48 8.36
CA LEU A 190 1.15 6.52 8.83
C LEU A 190 1.31 7.27 10.16
N LYS A 191 0.36 8.16 10.49
CA LYS A 191 0.30 8.91 11.76
C LYS A 191 -0.74 8.33 12.72
N THR A 192 -1.88 7.90 12.20
CA THR A 192 -3.01 7.50 13.03
C THR A 192 -2.88 6.07 13.57
N VAL A 193 -2.20 5.16 12.88
CA VAL A 193 -1.90 3.81 13.41
C VAL A 193 -0.95 3.86 14.61
N PRO A 194 0.19 4.57 14.58
CA PRO A 194 1.00 4.76 15.78
C PRO A 194 0.25 5.45 16.93
N GLY A 195 -0.63 6.42 16.62
CA GLY A 195 -1.52 7.04 17.58
C GLY A 195 -2.45 6.05 18.27
N PHE A 196 -2.96 5.07 17.54
CA PHE A 196 -3.81 4.02 18.11
C PHE A 196 -3.06 3.16 19.15
N TRP A 197 -1.84 2.76 18.86
CA TRP A 197 -0.99 2.07 19.83
C TRP A 197 -0.79 2.90 21.11
N SER A 198 -0.49 4.18 20.95
CA SER A 198 -0.34 5.11 22.07
C SER A 198 -1.64 5.27 22.87
N ASP A 199 -2.79 5.38 22.21
CA ASP A 199 -4.11 5.46 22.86
C ASP A 199 -4.36 4.22 23.74
N ILE A 200 -4.13 3.01 23.19
CA ILE A 200 -4.35 1.74 23.88
C ILE A 200 -3.40 1.58 25.07
N GLN A 201 -2.17 2.02 24.95
CA GLN A 201 -1.22 2.05 26.08
C GLN A 201 -1.68 3.01 27.17
N ASN A 202 -2.03 4.24 26.82
CA ASN A 202 -2.36 5.30 27.77
C ASN A 202 -3.69 5.08 28.51
N ASN A 203 -4.66 4.37 27.92
CA ASN A 203 -5.96 4.11 28.52
C ASN A 203 -6.03 2.77 29.27
N GLY A 204 -4.92 2.04 29.40
CA GLY A 204 -4.87 0.74 30.07
C GLY A 204 -5.40 -0.44 29.24
N GLY A 205 -5.77 -0.19 27.98
CA GLY A 205 -6.26 -1.22 27.05
C GLY A 205 -5.20 -2.26 26.72
N TYR A 206 -3.93 -1.86 26.66
CA TYR A 206 -2.79 -2.73 26.40
C TYR A 206 -2.67 -3.80 27.51
N GLU A 207 -2.60 -3.40 28.77
CA GLU A 207 -2.49 -4.32 29.91
C GLU A 207 -3.73 -5.20 30.05
N LYS A 208 -4.90 -4.63 29.80
CA LYS A 208 -6.16 -5.37 29.85
C LYS A 208 -6.20 -6.47 28.79
N LEU A 209 -5.83 -6.17 27.56
CA LEU A 209 -5.79 -7.16 26.47
C LEU A 209 -4.70 -8.21 26.73
N LEU A 210 -3.53 -7.80 27.19
CA LEU A 210 -2.44 -8.73 27.50
C LEU A 210 -2.83 -9.68 28.65
N LYS A 211 -3.46 -9.18 29.71
CA LYS A 211 -3.96 -10.01 30.83
C LYS A 211 -5.03 -10.99 30.41
N SER A 212 -5.91 -10.62 29.45
CA SER A 212 -6.98 -11.50 28.99
C SER A 212 -6.47 -12.76 28.28
N ALA A 213 -5.20 -12.76 27.82
CA ALA A 213 -4.59 -13.92 27.20
C ALA A 213 -4.39 -15.08 28.18
N ASN A 214 -4.17 -14.81 29.47
CA ASN A 214 -3.87 -15.78 30.52
C ASN A 214 -2.65 -16.68 30.23
N TYR A 215 -1.72 -16.20 29.39
CA TYR A 215 -0.42 -16.84 29.13
C TYR A 215 0.61 -15.74 28.83
N PRO A 216 1.91 -16.03 28.99
CA PRO A 216 2.96 -15.10 28.58
C PRO A 216 2.93 -14.90 27.06
N GLY A 217 2.76 -13.68 26.62
CA GLY A 217 2.69 -13.35 25.18
C GLY A 217 2.97 -11.89 24.92
N SER A 218 2.92 -11.49 23.68
CA SER A 218 3.01 -10.11 23.20
C SER A 218 1.72 -9.71 22.51
N LEU A 219 1.47 -8.41 22.43
CA LEU A 219 0.46 -7.89 21.52
C LEU A 219 1.08 -7.71 20.15
N ASN A 220 0.31 -8.02 19.16
CA ASN A 220 0.68 -8.02 17.75
C ASN A 220 -0.34 -7.20 16.98
N ALA A 221 -0.12 -7.02 15.69
CA ALA A 221 -1.13 -6.42 14.84
C ALA A 221 -1.48 -7.31 13.66
N VAL A 222 -2.73 -7.21 13.21
CA VAL A 222 -3.18 -7.78 11.94
C VAL A 222 -4.00 -6.75 11.18
N CYS A 223 -3.76 -6.63 9.87
CA CYS A 223 -4.47 -5.69 9.02
C CYS A 223 -4.92 -6.34 7.70
N GLY A 224 -5.79 -5.64 6.97
CA GLY A 224 -6.23 -6.07 5.64
C GLY A 224 -7.11 -7.32 5.58
N TYR A 225 -7.59 -7.84 6.70
CA TYR A 225 -8.29 -9.13 6.81
C TYR A 225 -9.73 -9.12 6.30
N ARG A 226 -10.25 -7.99 5.88
CA ARG A 226 -11.49 -7.87 5.10
C ARG A 226 -11.44 -6.63 4.22
N GLU A 227 -12.11 -6.68 3.09
CA GLU A 227 -12.25 -5.54 2.20
C GLU A 227 -13.26 -4.53 2.78
N LEU A 228 -12.93 -3.26 2.65
CA LEU A 228 -13.79 -2.12 2.97
C LEU A 228 -13.86 -1.18 1.77
N PRO A 229 -14.98 -0.43 1.61
CA PRO A 229 -15.10 0.51 0.50
C PRO A 229 -14.03 1.61 0.51
N GLY A 230 -13.52 1.95 -0.66
CA GLY A 230 -12.57 3.03 -0.87
C GLY A 230 -11.20 2.75 -0.27
N THR A 231 -10.65 3.73 0.42
CA THR A 231 -9.28 3.72 0.96
C THR A 231 -9.19 3.20 2.40
N LYS A 232 -10.29 2.65 2.94
CA LYS A 232 -10.38 2.18 4.32
C LYS A 232 -9.88 0.76 4.49
N PHE A 233 -9.31 0.46 5.66
CA PHE A 233 -8.89 -0.88 6.03
C PHE A 233 -9.04 -1.14 7.53
N PRO A 234 -9.30 -2.40 7.92
CA PRO A 234 -9.32 -2.81 9.31
C PRO A 234 -7.89 -3.04 9.81
N TYR A 235 -7.62 -2.60 11.01
CA TYR A 235 -6.39 -2.85 11.76
C TYR A 235 -6.76 -3.25 13.18
N MET A 236 -6.20 -4.35 13.66
CA MET A 236 -6.48 -4.87 14.99
C MET A 236 -5.17 -5.03 15.76
N ILE A 237 -5.10 -4.44 16.95
CA ILE A 237 -4.11 -4.81 17.95
C ILE A 237 -4.64 -6.07 18.62
N CYS A 238 -3.89 -7.17 18.53
CA CYS A 238 -4.40 -8.50 18.87
C CYS A 238 -3.38 -9.36 19.62
N THR A 239 -3.89 -10.47 20.14
CA THR A 239 -3.10 -11.58 20.66
C THR A 239 -3.68 -12.91 20.18
N LEU A 240 -2.92 -14.00 20.26
CA LEU A 240 -3.39 -15.33 19.90
C LEU A 240 -4.49 -15.77 20.88
N LYS A 241 -5.56 -16.35 20.35
CA LYS A 241 -6.61 -16.98 21.16
C LYS A 241 -6.23 -18.43 21.50
N THR A 242 -6.26 -18.76 22.77
CA THR A 242 -6.07 -20.12 23.30
C THR A 242 -7.30 -20.52 24.12
N SER A 243 -7.31 -21.76 24.63
CA SER A 243 -8.35 -22.22 25.56
C SER A 243 -8.35 -21.47 26.90
N LEU A 244 -7.29 -20.74 27.22
CA LEU A 244 -7.14 -19.94 28.45
C LEU A 244 -7.59 -18.50 28.30
N SER A 245 -7.81 -18.03 27.07
CA SER A 245 -8.09 -16.63 26.78
C SER A 245 -9.49 -16.21 27.21
N ASP A 246 -9.62 -15.07 27.86
CA ASP A 246 -10.89 -14.37 28.08
C ASP A 246 -11.12 -13.36 26.96
N VAL A 247 -11.99 -13.72 26.02
CA VAL A 247 -12.30 -12.89 24.84
C VAL A 247 -13.47 -11.92 25.05
N THR A 248 -13.96 -11.80 26.28
CA THR A 248 -15.14 -10.97 26.60
C THR A 248 -14.88 -9.49 26.26
N GLY A 249 -15.70 -8.94 25.37
CA GLY A 249 -15.61 -7.54 24.92
C GLY A 249 -14.55 -7.27 23.86
N TYR A 250 -13.94 -8.31 23.29
CA TYR A 250 -12.99 -8.21 22.17
C TYR A 250 -13.57 -8.78 20.87
N THR A 251 -13.07 -8.30 19.75
CA THR A 251 -13.36 -8.89 18.43
C THR A 251 -12.48 -10.11 18.24
N VAL A 252 -13.09 -11.24 17.89
CA VAL A 252 -12.37 -12.49 17.52
C VAL A 252 -12.31 -12.58 16.01
N LEU A 253 -11.14 -12.95 15.48
CA LEU A 253 -10.88 -13.11 14.06
C LEU A 253 -10.35 -14.51 13.78
N ASP A 254 -10.99 -15.20 12.83
CA ASP A 254 -10.55 -16.49 12.33
C ASP A 254 -9.50 -16.28 11.23
N ILE A 255 -8.34 -16.90 11.41
CA ILE A 255 -7.25 -16.87 10.43
C ILE A 255 -7.23 -18.22 9.74
N PRO A 256 -7.46 -18.29 8.42
CA PRO A 256 -7.49 -19.54 7.68
C PRO A 256 -6.09 -20.18 7.63
N ALA A 257 -6.08 -21.49 7.46
CA ALA A 257 -4.83 -22.21 7.15
C ALA A 257 -4.21 -21.62 5.88
N ALA A 258 -2.91 -21.33 5.92
CA ALA A 258 -2.23 -20.68 4.80
C ALA A 258 -0.72 -20.93 4.84
N THR A 259 -0.08 -20.69 3.69
CA THR A 259 1.38 -20.54 3.59
C THR A 259 1.74 -19.07 3.82
N TRP A 260 2.75 -18.86 4.65
CA TRP A 260 3.24 -17.55 5.04
C TRP A 260 4.71 -17.38 4.71
N ALA A 261 5.06 -16.26 4.10
CA ALA A 261 6.42 -15.75 4.11
C ALA A 261 6.58 -14.89 5.37
N VAL A 262 7.53 -15.28 6.22
CA VAL A 262 7.81 -14.61 7.49
C VAL A 262 9.17 -13.97 7.39
N PHE A 263 9.21 -12.66 7.46
CA PHE A 263 10.41 -11.83 7.36
C PHE A 263 10.76 -11.27 8.74
N VAL A 264 12.05 -11.18 9.04
CA VAL A 264 12.52 -10.70 10.35
C VAL A 264 13.38 -9.46 10.12
N ASN A 265 13.14 -8.39 10.88
CA ASN A 265 13.99 -7.21 10.84
C ASN A 265 15.20 -7.34 11.80
N GLU A 266 16.14 -6.40 11.68
CA GLU A 266 17.28 -6.32 12.58
C GLU A 266 16.84 -5.89 14.01
N PRO A 267 17.50 -6.43 15.06
CA PRO A 267 17.23 -6.02 16.43
C PRO A 267 17.51 -4.52 16.66
N HIS A 268 16.52 -3.80 17.19
CA HIS A 268 16.51 -2.35 17.29
C HIS A 268 16.02 -1.86 18.67
N THR A 269 16.08 -0.56 18.93
CA THR A 269 15.48 0.08 20.11
C THR A 269 14.01 0.38 19.85
N ILE A 270 13.24 0.63 20.92
CA ILE A 270 11.80 0.93 20.79
C ILE A 270 11.54 2.16 19.91
N ASP A 271 12.38 3.18 19.97
CA ASP A 271 12.24 4.41 19.20
C ASP A 271 12.49 4.19 17.68
N GLU A 272 13.23 3.14 17.33
CA GLU A 272 13.54 2.78 15.95
C GLU A 272 12.47 1.87 15.31
N THR A 273 11.54 1.30 16.08
CA THR A 273 10.56 0.30 15.63
C THR A 273 9.85 0.75 14.35
N SER A 274 9.29 1.96 14.31
CA SER A 274 8.56 2.44 13.12
C SER A 274 9.43 2.52 11.86
N ILE A 275 10.71 2.88 12.02
CA ILE A 275 11.67 2.99 10.92
C ILE A 275 12.04 1.59 10.41
N GLU A 276 12.32 0.67 11.33
CA GLU A 276 12.73 -0.70 10.96
C GLU A 276 11.56 -1.49 10.37
N THR A 277 10.32 -1.29 10.86
CA THR A 277 9.09 -1.81 10.23
C THR A 277 8.96 -1.33 8.78
N GLN A 278 9.14 -0.02 8.55
CA GLN A 278 9.05 0.54 7.19
C GLN A 278 10.14 0.00 6.26
N LYS A 279 11.38 -0.12 6.76
CA LYS A 279 12.49 -0.71 5.99
C LYS A 279 12.20 -2.16 5.62
N LEU A 280 11.73 -2.97 6.59
CA LEU A 280 11.38 -4.37 6.35
C LEU A 280 10.32 -4.48 5.26
N ASN A 281 9.21 -3.75 5.40
CA ASN A 281 8.12 -3.76 4.43
C ASN A 281 8.60 -3.29 3.04
N SER A 282 9.41 -2.22 2.96
CA SER A 282 9.97 -1.78 1.68
C SER A 282 10.78 -2.89 1.02
N ARG A 283 11.68 -3.58 1.74
CA ARG A 283 12.51 -4.65 1.22
C ARG A 283 11.73 -5.88 0.77
N ILE A 284 10.61 -6.20 1.41
CA ILE A 284 9.71 -7.27 0.96
C ILE A 284 9.27 -7.01 -0.48
N TYR A 285 8.88 -5.78 -0.80
CA TYR A 285 8.39 -5.42 -2.14
C TYR A 285 9.51 -5.13 -3.15
N THR A 286 10.65 -4.59 -2.71
CA THR A 286 11.73 -4.18 -3.63
C THR A 286 12.77 -5.28 -3.88
N ASP A 287 13.08 -6.07 -2.85
CA ASP A 287 14.19 -7.02 -2.90
C ASP A 287 13.69 -8.46 -3.05
N TRP A 288 12.67 -8.87 -2.26
CA TRP A 288 12.22 -10.26 -2.21
C TRP A 288 11.16 -10.61 -3.25
N LEU A 289 10.07 -9.85 -3.32
CA LEU A 289 8.92 -10.20 -4.17
C LEU A 289 9.26 -10.31 -5.65
N PRO A 290 10.08 -9.41 -6.25
CA PRO A 290 10.44 -9.48 -7.66
C PRO A 290 11.25 -10.72 -8.04
N THR A 291 12.04 -11.26 -7.10
CA THR A 291 12.96 -12.39 -7.34
C THR A 291 12.46 -13.70 -6.74
N SER A 292 11.37 -13.67 -5.99
CA SER A 292 10.77 -14.81 -5.31
C SER A 292 9.98 -15.70 -6.28
N ASN A 293 9.93 -17.01 -5.98
CA ASN A 293 9.03 -17.97 -6.62
C ASN A 293 7.62 -17.95 -6.00
N TYR A 294 7.30 -16.93 -5.23
CA TYR A 294 6.01 -16.76 -4.56
C TYR A 294 5.35 -15.47 -5.00
N GLU A 295 4.02 -15.46 -4.97
CA GLU A 295 3.17 -14.28 -5.10
C GLU A 295 2.48 -13.97 -3.77
N LEU A 296 2.18 -12.70 -3.53
CA LEU A 296 1.44 -12.27 -2.35
C LEU A 296 -0.05 -12.52 -2.53
N ILE A 297 -0.67 -13.11 -1.50
CA ILE A 297 -2.12 -13.29 -1.42
C ILE A 297 -2.71 -12.17 -0.56
N SER A 298 -3.64 -11.42 -1.10
CA SER A 298 -4.32 -10.31 -0.40
C SER A 298 -4.97 -10.76 0.91
N GLY A 299 -5.02 -9.84 1.87
CA GLY A 299 -5.62 -10.02 3.19
C GLY A 299 -4.66 -10.63 4.20
N TYR A 300 -4.97 -10.40 5.48
CA TYR A 300 -4.21 -10.91 6.63
C TYR A 300 -2.71 -10.66 6.55
N GLU A 301 -2.28 -9.47 6.87
CA GLU A 301 -0.88 -9.15 7.10
C GLU A 301 -0.64 -9.00 8.61
N PHE A 302 0.35 -9.71 9.15
CA PHE A 302 0.68 -9.61 10.57
C PHE A 302 1.98 -8.85 10.79
N GLU A 303 1.99 -8.08 11.86
CA GLU A 303 3.16 -7.49 12.49
C GLU A 303 3.30 -8.12 13.88
N MET A 304 4.26 -9.04 14.03
CA MET A 304 4.49 -9.79 15.25
C MET A 304 5.66 -9.19 16.00
N TYR A 305 5.42 -8.66 17.20
CA TYR A 305 6.42 -7.90 17.97
C TYR A 305 7.03 -8.75 19.07
N TYR A 306 8.33 -8.68 19.19
CA TYR A 306 9.10 -9.45 20.16
C TYR A 306 10.08 -8.54 20.91
N TYR A 307 10.33 -8.89 22.17
CA TYR A 307 11.36 -8.28 23.00
C TYR A 307 12.34 -9.34 23.48
N ASN A 308 13.61 -9.14 23.19
CA ASN A 308 14.66 -10.02 23.64
C ASN A 308 15.20 -9.54 24.99
N THR A 309 14.86 -10.24 26.06
CA THR A 309 15.24 -9.88 27.44
C THR A 309 16.75 -9.96 27.70
N ILE A 310 17.50 -10.71 26.88
CA ILE A 310 18.95 -10.86 27.03
C ILE A 310 19.67 -9.64 26.45
N THR A 311 19.25 -9.20 25.25
CA THR A 311 19.89 -8.06 24.56
C THR A 311 19.25 -6.72 24.86
N GLY A 312 18.05 -6.71 25.44
CA GLY A 312 17.27 -5.50 25.68
C GLY A 312 16.75 -4.85 24.39
N LYS A 313 16.68 -5.61 23.28
CA LYS A 313 16.27 -5.11 21.97
C LYS A 313 14.94 -5.68 21.53
N TYR A 314 14.25 -4.92 20.70
CA TYR A 314 13.05 -5.33 20.01
C TYR A 314 13.40 -5.87 18.63
N TYR A 315 12.56 -6.73 18.10
CA TYR A 315 12.53 -7.15 16.69
C TYR A 315 11.11 -7.52 16.32
N GLU A 316 10.81 -7.56 15.06
CA GLU A 316 9.50 -7.97 14.58
C GLU A 316 9.60 -8.97 13.44
N GLU A 317 8.53 -9.74 13.27
CA GLU A 317 8.28 -10.55 12.09
C GLU A 317 7.11 -9.94 11.30
N ALA A 318 7.32 -9.64 10.03
CA ALA A 318 6.24 -9.36 9.10
C ALA A 318 5.79 -10.66 8.42
N TRP A 319 4.52 -11.02 8.57
CA TRP A 319 3.95 -12.24 7.98
C TRP A 319 3.04 -11.88 6.82
N CYS A 320 3.40 -12.30 5.63
CA CYS A 320 2.64 -12.11 4.41
C CYS A 320 2.13 -13.46 3.90
N ARG A 321 0.83 -13.53 3.56
CA ARG A 321 0.29 -14.73 2.91
C ARG A 321 0.86 -14.85 1.51
N VAL A 322 1.26 -16.07 1.14
CA VAL A 322 1.87 -16.34 -0.16
C VAL A 322 1.34 -17.61 -0.79
N ALA A 323 1.39 -17.68 -2.12
CA ALA A 323 1.24 -18.90 -2.89
C ALA A 323 2.47 -19.09 -3.80
N PRO A 324 2.87 -20.31 -4.12
CA PRO A 324 3.86 -20.52 -5.17
C PRO A 324 3.38 -19.94 -6.49
N LYS A 325 4.27 -19.27 -7.22
CA LYS A 325 4.02 -18.98 -8.64
C LYS A 325 3.89 -20.32 -9.36
N LEU A 326 2.91 -20.44 -10.24
CA LEU A 326 2.75 -21.66 -11.01
C LEU A 326 4.00 -21.86 -11.89
N ASP A 327 4.59 -23.05 -11.84
CA ASP A 327 5.70 -23.40 -12.73
C ASP A 327 5.22 -23.30 -14.18
N LYS A 328 6.06 -22.69 -15.02
CA LYS A 328 5.82 -22.53 -16.47
C LYS A 328 5.96 -23.86 -17.19
#